data_8a3fb46b2e98cc0fa11bd866ff6654e5
#
_entry.id   8a3fb46b2e98cc0fa11bd866ff6654e5
#
_cell.length_a   1.000
_cell.length_b   1.000
_cell.length_c   1.000
_cell.angle_alpha   90.00
_cell.angle_beta   90.00
_cell.angle_gamma   90.00
#
_symmetry.space_group_name_H-M   'P 1'
#
loop_
_entity.id
_entity.type
_entity.pdbx_description
1 polymer ?
#
loop_
_entity_poly.entity_id
_entity_poly.type
_entity_poly.pdbx_seq_one_letter_code
_entity_poly.pdbx_strand_id
1 'polypeptide(L)'
;GADNVILNETVTDQEVRKRSFALFGIGASYKPFPALEVYLNASENYRSVTFTDISVFNPAFSINPNIKDESGSTIDLGVRGNVSQLVSYDLNFFNLNYNNRIGFVQKADAFRRVKSERGNVGDASIYGVESLIDVDLRRVLLMQDAFSLNVFLNASFITSEYTKSETPGVRGKKVEFVPEQNLKTGVRFGHNNLMLNFQYTYLSSQFTDASNARSGILSGVIGEIPAYSVMDLS
;
A
#
# COMPACT_ATOMS: atom_id res chain seq x y z
N GLY A 1 48.40 -26.62 -13.88
CA GLY A 1 47.56 -26.16 -14.95
C GLY A 1 46.53 -25.25 -14.38
N ALA A 2 46.59 -23.97 -14.69
CA ALA A 2 45.54 -23.00 -14.32
C ALA A 2 44.48 -23.06 -15.42
N ASP A 3 43.29 -23.52 -15.08
CA ASP A 3 42.14 -23.49 -15.96
C ASP A 3 41.64 -22.06 -16.04
N ASN A 4 42.00 -21.41 -17.14
CA ASN A 4 41.38 -20.15 -17.54
C ASN A 4 39.92 -20.41 -17.93
N VAL A 5 39.01 -20.27 -16.98
CA VAL A 5 37.59 -20.10 -17.28
C VAL A 5 37.42 -18.70 -17.89
N ILE A 6 37.39 -18.65 -19.21
CA ILE A 6 37.01 -17.45 -19.95
C ILE A 6 35.50 -17.33 -19.82
N LEU A 7 35.05 -16.53 -18.89
CA LEU A 7 33.66 -16.04 -18.85
C LEU A 7 33.51 -14.98 -19.98
N ASN A 8 33.40 -15.44 -21.21
CA ASN A 8 32.91 -14.65 -22.34
C ASN A 8 31.42 -14.95 -22.53
N GLU A 9 30.62 -14.67 -21.55
CA GLU A 9 29.21 -14.37 -21.78
C GLU A 9 29.09 -12.87 -22.07
N THR A 10 29.19 -12.54 -23.33
CA THR A 10 28.64 -11.28 -23.83
C THR A 10 27.14 -11.35 -23.56
N VAL A 11 26.69 -10.71 -22.50
CA VAL A 11 25.27 -10.47 -22.26
C VAL A 11 24.79 -9.50 -23.34
N THR A 12 24.38 -10.04 -24.48
CA THR A 12 23.85 -9.29 -25.63
C THR A 12 22.35 -9.22 -25.67
N ASP A 13 21.67 -9.51 -24.59
CA ASP A 13 20.23 -9.33 -24.50
C ASP A 13 19.88 -8.07 -23.70
N GLN A 14 20.07 -6.93 -24.36
CA GLN A 14 19.28 -5.75 -24.05
C GLN A 14 17.91 -5.90 -24.71
N GLU A 15 16.99 -6.62 -24.09
CA GLU A 15 15.59 -6.63 -24.49
C GLU A 15 15.00 -5.24 -24.20
N VAL A 16 15.10 -4.33 -25.17
CA VAL A 16 14.44 -3.03 -25.08
C VAL A 16 12.95 -3.25 -25.33
N ARG A 17 12.18 -3.39 -24.28
CA ARG A 17 10.72 -3.47 -24.37
C ARG A 17 10.17 -2.08 -24.69
N LYS A 18 9.88 -1.82 -25.96
CA LYS A 18 9.17 -0.61 -26.38
C LYS A 18 7.76 -0.67 -25.86
N ARG A 19 7.32 0.38 -25.17
CA ARG A 19 5.98 0.50 -24.62
C ARG A 19 5.33 1.78 -25.12
N SER A 20 4.04 1.71 -25.47
CA SER A 20 3.20 2.86 -25.75
C SER A 20 1.84 2.60 -25.13
N PHE A 21 1.36 3.52 -24.31
CA PHE A 21 0.07 3.42 -23.65
C PHE A 21 -0.53 4.82 -23.47
N ALA A 22 -1.84 4.88 -23.39
CA ALA A 22 -2.58 6.05 -22.96
C ALA A 22 -3.34 5.70 -21.67
N LEU A 23 -3.39 6.61 -20.72
CA LEU A 23 -4.13 6.46 -19.48
C LEU A 23 -5.18 7.56 -19.43
N PHE A 24 -6.39 7.16 -19.04
CA PHE A 24 -7.51 8.08 -18.93
C PHE A 24 -7.87 8.29 -17.46
N GLY A 25 -8.29 9.50 -17.17
CA GLY A 25 -8.79 9.85 -15.85
C GLY A 25 -9.83 10.97 -15.95
N ILE A 26 -10.79 10.93 -15.06
CA ILE A 26 -11.81 11.95 -14.89
C ILE A 26 -11.99 12.22 -13.40
N GLY A 27 -12.08 13.50 -13.04
CA GLY A 27 -12.39 13.94 -11.69
C GLY A 27 -13.49 15.00 -11.71
N ALA A 28 -14.31 14.96 -10.69
CA ALA A 28 -15.34 15.97 -10.45
C ALA A 28 -15.41 16.28 -8.97
N SER A 29 -15.68 17.55 -8.64
CA SER A 29 -16.04 17.94 -7.27
C SER A 29 -17.20 18.92 -7.28
N TYR A 30 -17.98 18.86 -6.22
CA TYR A 30 -19.10 19.77 -6.00
C TYR A 30 -19.11 20.26 -4.57
N LYS A 31 -19.16 21.57 -4.40
CA LYS A 31 -19.12 22.23 -3.10
C LYS A 31 -20.47 22.97 -2.86
N PRO A 32 -21.48 22.26 -2.32
CA PRO A 32 -22.80 22.85 -2.08
C PRO A 32 -22.77 23.98 -1.06
N PHE A 33 -21.86 23.91 -0.09
CA PHE A 33 -21.65 24.98 0.90
C PHE A 33 -20.18 24.95 1.41
N PRO A 34 -19.72 26.04 2.09
CA PRO A 34 -18.31 26.17 2.49
C PRO A 34 -17.77 25.01 3.33
N ALA A 35 -18.64 24.35 4.09
CA ALA A 35 -18.26 23.28 4.99
C ALA A 35 -18.26 21.88 4.37
N LEU A 36 -18.69 21.71 3.11
CA LEU A 36 -18.81 20.41 2.46
C LEU A 36 -18.39 20.47 1.00
N GLU A 37 -17.49 19.59 0.63
CA GLU A 37 -17.16 19.27 -0.76
C GLU A 37 -17.30 17.76 -0.96
N VAL A 38 -18.05 17.37 -1.98
CA VAL A 38 -18.13 15.97 -2.44
C VAL A 38 -17.25 15.85 -3.66
N TYR A 39 -16.44 14.79 -3.74
CA TYR A 39 -15.56 14.55 -4.88
C TYR A 39 -15.62 13.11 -5.36
N LEU A 40 -15.41 12.96 -6.65
CA LEU A 40 -15.27 11.69 -7.34
C LEU A 40 -14.04 11.77 -8.24
N ASN A 41 -13.23 10.72 -8.23
CA ASN A 41 -12.13 10.53 -9.16
C ASN A 41 -12.16 9.10 -9.71
N ALA A 42 -11.93 8.95 -11.00
CA ALA A 42 -11.76 7.67 -11.64
C ALA A 42 -10.59 7.76 -12.62
N SER A 43 -9.64 6.85 -12.52
CA SER A 43 -8.43 6.87 -13.36
C SER A 43 -7.94 5.46 -13.66
N GLU A 44 -7.31 5.32 -14.82
CA GLU A 44 -6.52 4.14 -15.15
C GLU A 44 -5.11 4.30 -14.60
N ASN A 45 -4.49 3.20 -14.23
CA ASN A 45 -3.10 3.15 -13.81
C ASN A 45 -2.33 2.05 -14.55
N TYR A 46 -1.02 2.25 -14.64
CA TYR A 46 -0.12 1.34 -15.31
C TYR A 46 1.23 1.35 -14.60
N ARG A 47 1.79 0.17 -14.41
CA ARG A 47 3.12 -0.03 -13.86
C ARG A 47 3.92 -0.95 -14.76
N SER A 48 5.00 -0.44 -15.33
CA SER A 48 5.93 -1.28 -16.06
C SER A 48 6.73 -2.17 -15.11
N VAL A 49 7.16 -3.32 -15.60
CA VAL A 49 8.20 -4.12 -14.95
C VAL A 49 9.45 -3.27 -14.82
N THR A 50 9.96 -3.13 -13.61
CA THR A 50 11.14 -2.31 -13.30
C THR A 50 12.37 -3.19 -13.10
N PHE A 51 13.55 -2.58 -13.08
CA PHE A 51 14.79 -3.28 -12.75
C PHE A 51 14.71 -3.98 -11.38
N THR A 52 14.05 -3.38 -10.41
CA THR A 52 13.85 -3.96 -9.09
C THR A 52 13.01 -5.24 -9.12
N ASP A 53 12.10 -5.37 -10.09
CA ASP A 53 11.28 -6.57 -10.24
C ASP A 53 12.07 -7.76 -10.82
N ILE A 54 13.11 -7.48 -11.60
CA ILE A 54 13.94 -8.49 -12.29
C ILE A 54 15.35 -8.64 -11.71
N SER A 55 15.70 -7.89 -10.66
CA SER A 55 17.00 -7.96 -9.99
C SER A 55 16.84 -8.65 -8.63
N VAL A 56 17.24 -9.92 -8.54
CA VAL A 56 17.17 -10.70 -7.31
C VAL A 56 18.57 -11.17 -6.95
N PHE A 57 19.06 -10.70 -5.80
CA PHE A 57 20.38 -11.06 -5.28
C PHE A 57 20.32 -12.21 -4.26
N ASN A 58 19.13 -12.58 -3.78
CA ASN A 58 18.95 -13.61 -2.76
C ASN A 58 18.61 -14.95 -3.42
N PRO A 59 19.38 -16.04 -3.17
CA PRO A 59 19.15 -17.37 -3.73
C PRO A 59 17.78 -18.00 -3.36
N ALA A 60 17.12 -17.50 -2.31
CA ALA A 60 15.79 -17.94 -1.91
C ALA A 60 14.68 -17.42 -2.82
N PHE A 61 15.01 -16.48 -3.71
CA PHE A 61 14.07 -15.91 -4.68
C PHE A 61 14.36 -16.41 -6.10
N SER A 62 13.34 -16.39 -6.92
CA SER A 62 13.42 -16.54 -8.37
C SER A 62 12.55 -15.49 -9.05
N ILE A 63 12.78 -15.28 -10.34
CA ILE A 63 11.99 -14.35 -11.15
C ILE A 63 11.29 -15.15 -12.22
N ASN A 64 10.00 -14.88 -12.43
CA ASN A 64 9.28 -15.44 -13.56
C ASN A 64 9.81 -14.78 -14.86
N PRO A 65 10.38 -15.55 -15.81
CA PRO A 65 10.92 -14.99 -17.04
C PRO A 65 9.84 -14.34 -17.92
N ASN A 66 8.58 -14.70 -17.73
CA ASN A 66 7.44 -14.17 -18.47
C ASN A 66 6.69 -13.06 -17.72
N ILE A 67 7.36 -12.37 -16.79
CA ILE A 67 6.75 -11.27 -16.04
C ILE A 67 6.24 -10.16 -16.96
N LYS A 68 4.99 -9.75 -16.76
CA LYS A 68 4.27 -8.74 -17.56
C LYS A 68 4.05 -7.49 -16.74
N ASP A 69 3.84 -6.38 -17.44
CA ASP A 69 3.45 -5.12 -16.81
C ASP A 69 2.08 -5.23 -16.11
N GLU A 70 1.88 -4.46 -15.06
CA GLU A 70 0.59 -4.31 -14.36
C GLU A 70 -0.22 -3.20 -15.01
N SER A 71 -1.53 -3.34 -15.00
CA SER A 71 -2.47 -2.26 -15.29
C SER A 71 -3.61 -2.30 -14.30
N GLY A 72 -4.40 -1.25 -14.27
CA GLY A 72 -5.54 -1.24 -13.37
C GLY A 72 -6.36 0.03 -13.44
N SER A 73 -7.23 0.19 -12.46
CA SER A 73 -8.05 1.37 -12.31
C SER A 73 -8.20 1.73 -10.83
N THR A 74 -8.40 3.01 -10.59
CA THR A 74 -8.69 3.57 -9.27
C THR A 74 -9.98 4.35 -9.34
N ILE A 75 -10.85 4.17 -8.34
CA ILE A 75 -12.04 4.97 -8.12
C ILE A 75 -11.99 5.46 -6.69
N ASP A 76 -12.16 6.77 -6.52
CA ASP A 76 -12.25 7.44 -5.23
C ASP A 76 -13.56 8.21 -5.17
N LEU A 77 -14.29 8.07 -4.08
CA LEU A 77 -15.48 8.84 -3.76
C LEU A 77 -15.36 9.37 -2.33
N GLY A 78 -15.37 10.66 -2.16
CA GLY A 78 -15.18 11.22 -0.84
C GLY A 78 -15.94 12.49 -0.54
N VAL A 79 -15.93 12.83 0.73
CA VAL A 79 -16.47 14.08 1.26
C VAL A 79 -15.42 14.71 2.17
N ARG A 80 -15.19 16.01 1.99
CA ARG A 80 -14.26 16.76 2.82
C ARG A 80 -14.80 18.15 3.14
N GLY A 81 -14.30 18.70 4.21
CA GLY A 81 -14.71 20.04 4.59
C GLY A 81 -14.13 20.54 5.90
N ASN A 82 -14.58 21.73 6.28
CA ASN A 82 -14.23 22.35 7.54
C ASN A 82 -15.49 22.97 8.15
N VAL A 83 -15.85 22.48 9.33
CA VAL A 83 -17.04 22.96 10.06
C VAL A 83 -16.59 24.00 11.07
N SER A 84 -16.98 25.27 10.81
CA SER A 84 -16.77 26.41 11.74
C SER A 84 -15.31 26.57 12.24
N GLN A 85 -14.34 26.08 11.47
CA GLN A 85 -12.93 26.01 11.87
C GLN A 85 -12.69 25.17 13.15
N LEU A 86 -13.66 24.38 13.57
CA LEU A 86 -13.55 23.47 14.72
C LEU A 86 -13.12 22.09 14.31
N VAL A 87 -13.65 21.61 13.19
CA VAL A 87 -13.40 20.26 12.69
C VAL A 87 -13.07 20.33 11.21
N SER A 88 -11.89 19.84 10.85
CA SER A 88 -11.54 19.52 9.46
C SER A 88 -11.67 18.02 9.24
N TYR A 89 -12.25 17.61 8.14
CA TYR A 89 -12.46 16.20 7.85
C TYR A 89 -12.29 15.90 6.36
N ASP A 90 -11.84 14.67 6.09
CA ASP A 90 -11.82 14.04 4.77
C ASP A 90 -12.14 12.56 4.95
N LEU A 91 -13.23 12.11 4.34
CA LEU A 91 -13.67 10.72 4.37
C LEU A 91 -13.74 10.24 2.93
N ASN A 92 -12.99 9.20 2.62
CA ASN A 92 -12.85 8.66 1.28
C ASN A 92 -13.18 7.16 1.25
N PHE A 93 -13.99 6.75 0.30
CA PHE A 93 -14.08 5.36 -0.15
C PHE A 93 -13.22 5.22 -1.41
N PHE A 94 -12.38 4.20 -1.46
CA PHE A 94 -11.56 3.91 -2.62
C PHE A 94 -11.72 2.46 -3.09
N ASN A 95 -11.52 2.25 -4.38
CA ASN A 95 -11.40 0.93 -4.99
C ASN A 95 -10.25 0.94 -6.01
N LEU A 96 -9.29 0.04 -5.80
CA LEU A 96 -8.14 -0.19 -6.66
C LEU A 96 -8.29 -1.58 -7.28
N ASN A 97 -8.34 -1.66 -8.60
CA ASN A 97 -8.31 -2.92 -9.32
C ASN A 97 -6.99 -3.05 -10.06
N TYR A 98 -6.37 -4.22 -9.95
CA TYR A 98 -5.13 -4.56 -10.61
C TYR A 98 -5.33 -5.75 -11.54
N ASN A 99 -4.83 -5.62 -12.76
CA ASN A 99 -4.67 -6.72 -13.70
C ASN A 99 -3.20 -7.13 -13.74
N ASN A 100 -2.94 -8.43 -13.70
CA ASN A 100 -1.57 -8.98 -13.70
C ASN A 100 -0.68 -8.41 -12.57
N ARG A 101 -1.22 -8.27 -11.36
CA ARG A 101 -0.45 -7.73 -10.23
C ARG A 101 0.85 -8.49 -10.03
N ILE A 102 1.95 -7.76 -9.93
CA ILE A 102 3.28 -8.30 -9.64
C ILE A 102 3.44 -8.46 -8.13
N GLY A 103 3.71 -9.67 -7.68
CA GLY A 103 3.87 -10.02 -6.29
C GLY A 103 4.79 -11.20 -6.10
N PHE A 104 4.64 -11.89 -4.97
CA PHE A 104 5.42 -13.07 -4.63
C PHE A 104 4.51 -14.27 -4.42
N VAL A 105 4.89 -15.40 -5.04
CA VAL A 105 4.26 -16.71 -4.82
C VAL A 105 5.33 -17.74 -4.46
N GLN A 106 4.93 -18.73 -3.70
CA GLN A 106 5.80 -19.87 -3.41
C GLN A 106 5.72 -20.87 -4.55
N LYS A 107 6.88 -21.24 -5.11
CA LYS A 107 7.00 -22.30 -6.12
C LYS A 107 8.08 -23.30 -5.72
N ALA A 108 7.80 -24.57 -5.97
CA ALA A 108 8.81 -25.61 -5.87
C ALA A 108 9.66 -25.62 -7.14
N ASP A 109 10.99 -25.59 -6.99
CA ASP A 109 11.92 -25.80 -8.09
C ASP A 109 11.97 -27.29 -8.51
N ALA A 110 12.72 -27.61 -9.57
CA ALA A 110 12.89 -28.96 -10.06
C ALA A 110 13.43 -29.96 -9.01
N PHE A 111 14.08 -29.46 -7.95
CA PHE A 111 14.59 -30.22 -6.82
C PHE A 111 13.63 -30.26 -5.63
N ARG A 112 12.36 -29.83 -5.81
CA ARG A 112 11.34 -29.72 -4.77
C ARG A 112 11.68 -28.72 -3.65
N ARG A 113 12.60 -27.79 -3.87
CA ARG A 113 12.89 -26.71 -2.93
C ARG A 113 11.92 -25.58 -3.16
N VAL A 114 11.29 -25.13 -2.09
CA VAL A 114 10.36 -23.99 -2.16
C VAL A 114 11.16 -22.69 -2.27
N LYS A 115 10.89 -21.92 -3.32
CA LYS A 115 11.43 -20.58 -3.53
C LYS A 115 10.29 -19.58 -3.64
N SER A 116 10.56 -18.35 -3.25
CA SER A 116 9.66 -17.23 -3.50
C SER A 116 9.90 -16.70 -4.91
N GLU A 117 8.94 -16.89 -5.82
CA GLU A 117 9.02 -16.37 -7.19
C GLU A 117 8.35 -15.02 -7.29
N ARG A 118 9.07 -14.04 -7.84
CA ARG A 118 8.49 -12.76 -8.23
C ARG A 118 7.92 -12.85 -9.62
N GLY A 119 6.66 -12.48 -9.78
CA GLY A 119 5.98 -12.56 -11.06
C GLY A 119 4.55 -12.04 -10.96
N ASN A 120 3.79 -12.18 -12.03
CA ASN A 120 2.37 -11.84 -12.01
C ASN A 120 1.61 -12.91 -11.23
N VAL A 121 1.04 -12.51 -10.13
CA VAL A 121 0.27 -13.38 -9.22
C VAL A 121 -1.14 -13.59 -9.75
N GLY A 122 -1.75 -12.52 -10.27
CA GLY A 122 -3.13 -12.54 -10.76
C GLY A 122 -3.77 -11.15 -10.74
N ASP A 123 -5.08 -11.12 -10.93
CA ASP A 123 -5.85 -9.89 -10.78
C ASP A 123 -6.24 -9.73 -9.30
N ALA A 124 -6.19 -8.49 -8.82
CA ALA A 124 -6.48 -8.17 -7.43
C ALA A 124 -7.43 -6.98 -7.31
N SER A 125 -8.22 -6.98 -6.26
CA SER A 125 -9.04 -5.84 -5.85
C SER A 125 -8.67 -5.45 -4.42
N ILE A 126 -8.49 -4.14 -4.20
CA ILE A 126 -8.22 -3.53 -2.91
C ILE A 126 -9.20 -2.38 -2.75
N TYR A 127 -10.03 -2.44 -1.74
CA TYR A 127 -11.00 -1.38 -1.47
C TYR A 127 -11.08 -1.10 0.02
N GLY A 128 -11.52 0.09 0.34
CA GLY A 128 -11.59 0.48 1.73
C GLY A 128 -12.16 1.87 1.95
N VAL A 129 -12.12 2.25 3.21
CA VAL A 129 -12.50 3.58 3.68
C VAL A 129 -11.30 4.19 4.39
N GLU A 130 -11.02 5.44 4.06
CA GLU A 130 -10.01 6.26 4.72
C GLU A 130 -10.66 7.47 5.37
N SER A 131 -10.15 7.86 6.51
CA SER A 131 -10.62 9.04 7.23
C SER A 131 -9.46 9.86 7.75
N LEU A 132 -9.55 11.17 7.58
CA LEU A 132 -8.73 12.15 8.24
C LEU A 132 -9.66 13.13 8.97
N ILE A 133 -9.51 13.21 10.29
CA ILE A 133 -10.30 14.13 11.12
C ILE A 133 -9.32 14.89 12.01
N ASP A 134 -9.42 16.19 12.05
CA ASP A 134 -8.67 17.06 12.94
C ASP A 134 -9.65 18.00 13.68
N VAL A 135 -9.57 18.02 15.00
CA VAL A 135 -10.48 18.78 15.88
C VAL A 135 -9.68 19.79 16.67
N ASP A 136 -10.02 21.08 16.52
CA ASP A 136 -9.51 22.15 17.38
C ASP A 136 -10.26 22.14 18.73
N LEU A 137 -9.75 21.33 19.67
CA LEU A 137 -10.35 21.25 21.01
C LEU A 137 -10.21 22.53 21.80
N ARG A 138 -9.22 23.37 21.53
CA ARG A 138 -9.10 24.69 22.16
C ARG A 138 -10.37 25.52 21.98
N ARG A 139 -10.87 25.55 20.74
CA ARG A 139 -12.11 26.30 20.41
C ARG A 139 -13.35 25.61 20.96
N VAL A 140 -13.41 24.28 20.91
CA VAL A 140 -14.51 23.50 21.48
C VAL A 140 -14.65 23.72 22.98
N LEU A 141 -13.52 23.78 23.72
CA LEU A 141 -13.48 23.96 25.15
C LEU A 141 -13.41 25.43 25.59
N LEU A 142 -13.47 26.38 24.65
CA LEU A 142 -13.39 27.82 24.88
C LEU A 142 -12.14 28.23 25.70
N MET A 143 -11.01 27.57 25.42
CA MET A 143 -9.74 27.88 26.10
C MET A 143 -9.17 29.22 25.63
N GLN A 144 -8.34 29.84 26.45
CA GLN A 144 -7.66 31.10 26.10
C GLN A 144 -6.76 30.93 24.85
N ASP A 145 -6.55 32.03 24.14
CA ASP A 145 -5.75 32.03 22.90
C ASP A 145 -4.26 31.71 23.09
N ALA A 146 -3.75 31.81 24.35
CA ALA A 146 -2.41 31.40 24.67
C ALA A 146 -2.17 29.87 24.56
N PHE A 147 -3.26 29.08 24.46
CA PHE A 147 -3.20 27.63 24.33
C PHE A 147 -3.54 27.20 22.90
N SER A 148 -3.02 26.07 22.48
CA SER A 148 -3.51 25.29 21.34
C SER A 148 -3.72 23.85 21.80
N LEU A 149 -4.82 23.24 21.37
CA LEU A 149 -5.12 21.85 21.67
C LEU A 149 -5.86 21.25 20.48
N ASN A 150 -5.21 20.35 19.77
CA ASN A 150 -5.77 19.64 18.64
C ASN A 150 -5.71 18.14 18.86
N VAL A 151 -6.75 17.44 18.43
CA VAL A 151 -6.77 15.98 18.35
C VAL A 151 -6.99 15.60 16.90
N PHE A 152 -6.22 14.64 16.41
CA PHE A 152 -6.38 14.12 15.07
C PHE A 152 -6.59 12.61 15.06
N LEU A 153 -7.30 12.16 14.05
CA LEU A 153 -7.52 10.77 13.69
C LEU A 153 -7.27 10.60 12.18
N ASN A 154 -6.37 9.68 11.83
CA ASN A 154 -6.22 9.17 10.48
C ASN A 154 -6.39 7.65 10.57
N ALA A 155 -7.43 7.13 9.93
CA ALA A 155 -7.76 5.72 9.99
C ALA A 155 -8.10 5.20 8.60
N SER A 156 -7.56 4.01 8.27
CA SER A 156 -7.89 3.28 7.04
C SER A 156 -8.35 1.88 7.40
N PHE A 157 -9.46 1.46 6.81
CA PHE A 157 -9.97 0.09 6.86
C PHE A 157 -9.99 -0.45 5.44
N ILE A 158 -9.22 -1.51 5.21
CA ILE A 158 -8.90 -2.00 3.87
C ILE A 158 -9.25 -3.47 3.76
N THR A 159 -9.88 -3.83 2.67
CA THR A 159 -10.08 -5.22 2.26
C THR A 159 -9.34 -5.44 0.95
N SER A 160 -8.61 -6.53 0.86
CA SER A 160 -7.84 -6.85 -0.34
C SER A 160 -7.96 -8.34 -0.66
N GLU A 161 -8.11 -8.67 -1.94
CA GLU A 161 -8.14 -10.06 -2.37
C GLU A 161 -7.63 -10.23 -3.80
N TYR A 162 -7.10 -11.41 -4.09
CA TYR A 162 -6.85 -11.86 -5.43
C TYR A 162 -8.14 -12.42 -6.04
N THR A 163 -8.71 -11.72 -7.00
CA THR A 163 -9.98 -12.09 -7.66
C THR A 163 -9.79 -13.19 -8.71
N LYS A 164 -8.60 -13.21 -9.35
CA LYS A 164 -8.19 -14.25 -10.30
C LYS A 164 -6.72 -14.59 -10.11
N SER A 165 -6.37 -15.85 -10.26
CA SER A 165 -4.98 -16.31 -10.29
C SER A 165 -4.89 -17.66 -10.98
N GLU A 166 -3.85 -17.87 -11.78
CA GLU A 166 -3.49 -19.18 -12.33
C GLU A 166 -2.73 -20.04 -11.31
N THR A 167 -2.20 -19.41 -10.25
CA THR A 167 -1.53 -20.12 -9.17
C THR A 167 -2.56 -20.77 -8.24
N PRO A 168 -2.57 -22.10 -8.09
CA PRO A 168 -3.52 -22.80 -7.22
C PRO A 168 -3.48 -22.26 -5.78
N GLY A 169 -4.67 -22.04 -5.20
CA GLY A 169 -4.80 -21.63 -3.79
C GLY A 169 -4.57 -20.15 -3.51
N VAL A 170 -4.34 -19.31 -4.54
CA VAL A 170 -4.15 -17.86 -4.38
C VAL A 170 -5.47 -17.09 -4.50
N ARG A 171 -6.39 -17.52 -5.36
CA ARG A 171 -7.69 -16.84 -5.50
C ARG A 171 -8.41 -16.78 -4.15
N GLY A 172 -8.93 -15.59 -3.81
CA GLY A 172 -9.58 -15.31 -2.53
C GLY A 172 -8.61 -15.06 -1.37
N LYS A 173 -7.28 -15.07 -1.62
CA LYS A 173 -6.28 -14.71 -0.62
C LYS A 173 -6.08 -13.19 -0.58
N LYS A 174 -5.66 -12.70 0.59
CA LYS A 174 -5.32 -11.29 0.78
C LYS A 174 -4.09 -10.92 -0.05
N VAL A 175 -4.07 -9.71 -0.54
CA VAL A 175 -2.90 -9.14 -1.22
C VAL A 175 -1.80 -8.90 -0.19
N GLU A 176 -0.58 -9.28 -0.53
CA GLU A 176 0.57 -9.12 0.35
C GLU A 176 0.89 -7.64 0.61
N PHE A 177 1.43 -7.36 1.80
CA PHE A 177 1.80 -6.03 2.29
C PHE A 177 0.65 -5.03 2.35
N VAL A 178 -0.59 -5.52 2.42
CA VAL A 178 -1.79 -4.69 2.61
C VAL A 178 -2.40 -4.99 3.99
N PRO A 179 -2.17 -4.11 4.98
CA PRO A 179 -2.80 -4.24 6.29
C PRO A 179 -4.30 -3.92 6.20
N GLU A 180 -5.13 -4.64 6.95
CA GLU A 180 -6.58 -4.37 6.99
C GLU A 180 -6.93 -3.11 7.78
N GLN A 181 -6.07 -2.72 8.73
CA GLN A 181 -6.26 -1.56 9.58
C GLN A 181 -4.95 -0.79 9.71
N ASN A 182 -5.03 0.51 9.48
CA ASN A 182 -3.97 1.46 9.75
C ASN A 182 -4.59 2.64 10.50
N LEU A 183 -4.17 2.84 11.73
CA LEU A 183 -4.69 3.88 12.61
C LEU A 183 -3.55 4.76 13.09
N LYS A 184 -3.70 6.08 12.92
CA LYS A 184 -2.85 7.09 13.54
C LYS A 184 -3.73 8.11 14.25
N THR A 185 -3.50 8.30 15.52
CA THR A 185 -4.21 9.29 16.30
C THR A 185 -3.24 10.00 17.25
N GLY A 186 -3.55 11.23 17.61
CA GLY A 186 -2.67 11.96 18.50
C GLY A 186 -3.26 13.26 19.00
N VAL A 187 -2.54 13.84 19.92
CA VAL A 187 -2.87 15.13 20.56
C VAL A 187 -1.68 16.06 20.40
N ARG A 188 -1.97 17.26 19.93
CA ARG A 188 -1.00 18.38 19.86
C ARG A 188 -1.42 19.44 20.85
N PHE A 189 -0.57 19.69 21.82
CA PHE A 189 -0.77 20.73 22.82
C PHE A 189 0.31 21.80 22.69
N GLY A 190 -0.08 23.06 22.76
CA GLY A 190 0.82 24.19 22.77
C GLY A 190 0.43 25.21 23.82
N HIS A 191 1.42 25.80 24.45
CA HIS A 191 1.29 26.95 25.37
C HIS A 191 2.53 27.84 25.29
N ASN A 192 2.36 29.09 24.88
CA ASN A 192 3.47 30.00 24.61
C ASN A 192 4.55 29.38 23.70
N ASN A 193 5.75 29.15 24.20
CA ASN A 193 6.88 28.59 23.49
C ASN A 193 7.01 27.05 23.65
N LEU A 194 6.09 26.41 24.37
CA LEU A 194 6.07 24.97 24.57
C LEU A 194 5.12 24.33 23.55
N MET A 195 5.61 23.30 22.85
CA MET A 195 4.78 22.41 22.05
C MET A 195 5.04 20.97 22.46
N LEU A 196 3.97 20.21 22.68
CA LEU A 196 3.99 18.79 22.95
C LEU A 196 3.12 18.09 21.92
N ASN A 197 3.64 17.03 21.35
CA ASN A 197 2.91 16.18 20.42
C ASN A 197 3.01 14.72 20.88
N PHE A 198 1.86 14.11 21.11
CA PHE A 198 1.75 12.67 21.38
C PHE A 198 1.04 12.01 20.20
N GLN A 199 1.61 10.93 19.67
CA GLN A 199 1.03 10.16 18.58
C GLN A 199 1.03 8.68 18.92
N TYR A 200 -0.07 8.02 18.62
CA TYR A 200 -0.21 6.56 18.61
C TYR A 200 -0.45 6.08 17.19
N THR A 201 0.31 5.09 16.77
CA THR A 201 0.17 4.42 15.47
C THR A 201 -0.08 2.94 15.69
N TYR A 202 -1.07 2.38 15.03
CA TYR A 202 -1.35 0.94 14.99
C TYR A 202 -1.43 0.46 13.55
N LEU A 203 -0.80 -0.66 13.26
CA LEU A 203 -0.89 -1.36 12.00
C LEU A 203 -1.27 -2.82 12.24
N SER A 204 -2.33 -3.30 11.57
CA SER A 204 -2.74 -4.70 11.67
C SER A 204 -1.73 -5.64 11.00
N SER A 205 -1.83 -6.93 11.27
CA SER A 205 -1.00 -7.93 10.62
C SER A 205 -1.21 -7.95 9.10
N GLN A 206 -0.17 -8.38 8.38
CA GLN A 206 -0.17 -8.47 6.91
C GLN A 206 0.69 -9.65 6.46
N PHE A 207 0.39 -10.19 5.30
CA PHE A 207 1.15 -11.30 4.73
C PHE A 207 2.30 -10.80 3.85
N THR A 208 3.36 -11.58 3.73
CA THR A 208 4.52 -11.27 2.90
C THR A 208 4.44 -11.87 1.50
N ASP A 209 3.48 -12.76 1.26
CA ASP A 209 3.27 -13.43 -0.03
C ASP A 209 1.79 -13.73 -0.28
N ALA A 210 1.45 -13.99 -1.53
CA ALA A 210 0.09 -14.21 -1.99
C ALA A 210 -0.52 -15.55 -1.51
N SER A 211 0.26 -16.48 -0.97
CA SER A 211 -0.27 -17.73 -0.40
C SER A 211 -0.88 -17.52 0.98
N ASN A 212 -0.61 -16.36 1.60
CA ASN A 212 -0.98 -16.03 2.97
C ASN A 212 -0.49 -17.06 3.99
N ALA A 213 0.72 -17.54 3.83
CA ALA A 213 1.34 -18.43 4.78
C ALA A 213 1.53 -17.73 6.14
N ARG A 214 1.11 -18.38 7.23
CA ARG A 214 1.27 -17.83 8.59
C ARG A 214 2.60 -18.19 9.21
N SER A 215 3.11 -19.37 8.92
CA SER A 215 4.39 -19.84 9.44
C SER A 215 5.50 -19.41 8.52
N GLY A 216 6.47 -18.68 9.06
CA GLY A 216 7.69 -18.31 8.33
C GLY A 216 8.53 -19.56 8.02
N ILE A 217 9.27 -19.50 6.92
CA ILE A 217 10.38 -20.42 6.68
C ILE A 217 11.65 -19.88 7.34
N LEU A 218 12.65 -20.76 7.55
CA LEU A 218 13.95 -20.40 8.16
C LEU A 218 14.65 -19.19 7.51
N SER A 219 14.35 -18.88 6.24
CA SER A 219 14.87 -17.71 5.55
C SER A 219 14.20 -16.37 5.94
N GLY A 220 13.13 -16.39 6.75
CA GLY A 220 12.41 -15.20 7.18
C GLY A 220 11.67 -14.41 6.08
N VAL A 221 11.63 -14.95 4.86
CA VAL A 221 11.09 -14.24 3.66
C VAL A 221 9.59 -14.45 3.51
N ILE A 222 9.03 -15.45 4.17
CA ILE A 222 7.63 -15.86 4.03
C ILE A 222 7.01 -15.93 5.41
N GLY A 223 5.79 -15.44 5.54
CA GLY A 223 5.03 -15.49 6.77
C GLY A 223 4.12 -14.30 6.97
N GLU A 224 3.51 -14.26 8.12
CA GLU A 224 2.68 -13.14 8.57
C GLU A 224 3.57 -12.15 9.36
N ILE A 225 3.57 -10.90 8.95
CA ILE A 225 4.10 -9.80 9.75
C ILE A 225 3.06 -9.51 10.84
N PRO A 226 3.40 -9.64 12.13
CA PRO A 226 2.43 -9.41 13.19
C PRO A 226 1.98 -7.95 13.26
N ALA A 227 0.80 -7.73 13.82
CA ALA A 227 0.33 -6.39 14.15
C ALA A 227 1.29 -5.74 15.16
N TYR A 228 1.46 -4.43 15.03
CA TYR A 228 2.28 -3.65 15.97
C TYR A 228 1.70 -2.27 16.23
N SER A 229 2.16 -1.67 17.31
CA SER A 229 1.85 -0.27 17.63
C SER A 229 3.13 0.46 18.05
N VAL A 230 3.13 1.77 17.76
CA VAL A 230 4.22 2.69 18.12
C VAL A 230 3.61 3.91 18.81
N MET A 231 4.28 4.41 19.82
CA MET A 231 3.95 5.66 20.49
C MET A 231 5.13 6.62 20.36
N ASP A 232 4.84 7.83 19.95
CA ASP A 232 5.82 8.90 19.79
C ASP A 232 5.44 10.09 20.68
N LEU A 233 6.42 10.67 21.33
CA LEU A 233 6.30 11.89 22.11
C LEU A 233 7.41 12.86 21.71
N SER A 234 7.07 14.07 21.33
CA SER A 234 7.99 15.12 20.93
C SER A 234 7.59 16.49 21.49
#